data_d4775ed65e204163c50efb506ea4ccde
#
_entry.id   d4775ed65e204163c50efb506ea4ccde
#
_cell.length_a   1.000
_cell.length_b   1.000
_cell.length_c   1.000
_cell.angle_alpha   90.00
_cell.angle_beta   90.00
_cell.angle_gamma   90.00
#
_symmetry.space_group_name_H-M   'P 1'
#
loop_
_entity.id
_entity.type
_entity.pdbx_description
1 polymer ?
#
loop_
_entity_poly.entity_id
_entity_poly.type
_entity_poly.pdbx_seq_one_letter_code
_entity_poly.pdbx_strand_id
1 'polypeptide(L)'
;IDTIDSIGQTVHLLSLNATIEAAHAGDAGRGFVVVANEVRNLAMQTRESAKEAFEQIDLSQIENQLGDMLSQSESELGSLNERVAGAMSSLTGLLGSMHDHLQEIESNNRVIQATVKLSDTTRSRMHNRSDWTMRLGEELQGLLSSDMEQPASVLSGFSDLRKTEYIPAGHEDHLARIRARGEIRVAIEPKFVGVSFHAQGGGELQGFDADMARAFAHYLGVKCTFIEHPWDLCTQLLDCGAARGEPPADLMWSALPPDPGYEDLAFSEPYLFLPYVLARRKGDESIQGVHSLAGKVLGCINDPAAFATLEDAGLRWRANKNRSGGKVELGNLLAYTDQSWIHDALAKGVVDAFAVDLPIYYWACQNPQSPWFGQLEFLPQNLASDLWEYTVGVKAEAENYTLLKEVNSFIREFRSSAEYDKLCRQWVGENLSVSHWQPMAGVADEKSLQKLFEASR
;
A
#
# COMPACT_ATOMS: atom_id res chain seq x y z
N ILE A 1 -19.37 76.51 -3.87
CA ILE A 1 -19.41 77.59 -2.90
C ILE A 1 -18.70 78.80 -3.45
N ASP A 2 -17.49 78.69 -3.92
CA ASP A 2 -16.73 79.81 -4.51
C ASP A 2 -17.50 80.58 -5.55
N THR A 3 -18.30 79.84 -6.37
CA THR A 3 -19.15 80.44 -7.37
C THR A 3 -20.30 81.21 -6.74
N ILE A 4 -20.98 80.68 -5.68
CA ILE A 4 -22.08 81.34 -4.98
C ILE A 4 -21.57 82.54 -4.20
N ASP A 5 -20.41 82.40 -3.54
CA ASP A 5 -19.76 83.51 -2.84
C ASP A 5 -19.36 84.63 -3.81
N SER A 6 -18.81 84.29 -4.97
CA SER A 6 -18.47 85.24 -6.03
C SER A 6 -19.70 85.95 -6.62
N ILE A 7 -20.78 85.21 -6.85
CA ILE A 7 -22.06 85.78 -7.29
C ILE A 7 -22.61 86.72 -6.22
N GLY A 8 -22.63 86.29 -4.96
CA GLY A 8 -23.11 87.06 -3.82
C GLY A 8 -22.29 88.36 -3.62
N GLN A 9 -20.95 88.28 -3.83
CA GLN A 9 -20.07 89.44 -3.80
C GLN A 9 -20.33 90.42 -4.91
N THR A 10 -20.57 89.87 -6.12
CA THR A 10 -20.92 90.71 -7.32
C THR A 10 -22.24 91.39 -7.12
N VAL A 11 -23.29 90.68 -6.65
CA VAL A 11 -24.62 91.21 -6.35
C VAL A 11 -24.56 92.25 -5.22
N HIS A 12 -23.74 92.02 -4.22
CA HIS A 12 -23.53 93.00 -3.13
C HIS A 12 -22.90 94.29 -3.67
N LEU A 13 -21.87 94.23 -4.53
CA LEU A 13 -21.27 95.40 -5.15
C LEU A 13 -22.24 96.11 -6.06
N LEU A 14 -23.01 95.36 -6.83
CA LEU A 14 -24.08 95.93 -7.76
C LEU A 14 -25.10 96.65 -6.94
N SER A 15 -25.57 96.11 -5.83
CA SER A 15 -26.55 96.71 -4.93
C SER A 15 -26.01 98.01 -4.27
N LEU A 16 -24.70 97.99 -3.91
CA LEU A 16 -23.99 99.14 -3.37
C LEU A 16 -23.96 100.27 -4.39
N ASN A 17 -23.59 99.97 -5.64
CA ASN A 17 -23.57 100.91 -6.72
C ASN A 17 -24.97 101.47 -7.01
N ALA A 18 -25.99 100.57 -7.00
CA ALA A 18 -27.41 101.01 -7.18
C ALA A 18 -27.87 101.89 -6.04
N THR A 19 -27.42 101.67 -4.80
CA THR A 19 -27.72 102.53 -3.66
C THR A 19 -27.10 103.94 -3.83
N ILE A 20 -25.85 103.96 -4.30
CA ILE A 20 -25.15 105.24 -4.58
C ILE A 20 -25.83 106.02 -5.66
N GLU A 21 -26.21 105.38 -6.79
CA GLU A 21 -26.88 106.02 -7.91
C GLU A 21 -28.31 106.51 -7.52
N ALA A 22 -29.02 105.70 -6.76
CA ALA A 22 -30.31 106.04 -6.22
C ALA A 22 -30.24 107.27 -5.27
N ALA A 23 -29.12 107.35 -4.47
CA ALA A 23 -28.89 108.55 -3.62
C ALA A 23 -28.61 109.83 -4.45
N HIS A 24 -27.87 109.71 -5.61
CA HIS A 24 -27.62 110.76 -6.52
C HIS A 24 -28.90 111.33 -7.18
N ALA A 25 -29.91 110.49 -7.37
CA ALA A 25 -31.22 110.85 -7.98
C ALA A 25 -32.13 111.60 -7.01
N GLY A 26 -31.74 111.91 -5.77
CA GLY A 26 -32.49 112.65 -4.78
C GLY A 26 -33.81 112.01 -4.38
N ASP A 27 -34.85 112.81 -4.27
CA ASP A 27 -36.21 112.33 -3.89
C ASP A 27 -36.83 111.33 -4.88
N ALA A 28 -36.45 111.36 -6.16
CA ALA A 28 -36.91 110.39 -7.17
C ALA A 28 -36.27 109.01 -7.00
N GLY A 29 -35.12 108.91 -6.29
CA GLY A 29 -34.40 107.67 -6.08
C GLY A 29 -34.79 106.95 -4.80
N ARG A 30 -35.56 107.49 -3.87
CA ARG A 30 -35.86 106.90 -2.55
C ARG A 30 -36.35 105.46 -2.59
N GLY A 31 -37.27 105.14 -3.56
CA GLY A 31 -37.80 103.76 -3.71
C GLY A 31 -36.73 102.77 -4.17
N PHE A 32 -35.77 103.24 -5.01
CA PHE A 32 -34.66 102.39 -5.48
C PHE A 32 -33.60 102.12 -4.35
N VAL A 33 -33.39 103.05 -3.42
CA VAL A 33 -32.50 102.82 -2.25
C VAL A 33 -33.06 101.67 -1.44
N VAL A 34 -34.35 101.58 -1.22
CA VAL A 34 -34.95 100.45 -0.44
C VAL A 34 -34.73 99.12 -1.14
N VAL A 35 -34.97 99.06 -2.43
CA VAL A 35 -34.79 97.83 -3.23
C VAL A 35 -33.33 97.45 -3.29
N ALA A 36 -32.42 98.39 -3.47
CA ALA A 36 -31.00 98.13 -3.49
C ALA A 36 -30.47 97.57 -2.13
N ASN A 37 -30.97 98.15 -1.02
CA ASN A 37 -30.68 97.60 0.31
C ASN A 37 -31.24 96.20 0.53
N GLU A 38 -32.46 95.95 0.01
CA GLU A 38 -33.04 94.58 0.17
C GLU A 38 -32.26 93.53 -0.68
N VAL A 39 -31.85 93.91 -1.90
CA VAL A 39 -30.99 93.09 -2.73
C VAL A 39 -29.63 92.86 -2.06
N ARG A 40 -29.09 93.85 -1.36
CA ARG A 40 -27.89 93.73 -0.60
C ARG A 40 -28.03 92.73 0.56
N ASN A 41 -29.12 92.84 1.34
CA ASN A 41 -29.42 91.93 2.43
C ASN A 41 -29.63 90.50 1.93
N LEU A 42 -30.32 90.32 0.84
CA LEU A 42 -30.59 89.03 0.20
C LEU A 42 -29.28 88.42 -0.28
N ALA A 43 -28.37 89.21 -0.84
CA ALA A 43 -27.04 88.70 -1.26
C ALA A 43 -26.19 88.25 -0.04
N MET A 44 -26.27 88.99 1.06
CA MET A 44 -25.58 88.61 2.30
C MET A 44 -26.18 87.35 2.88
N GLN A 45 -27.53 87.25 2.97
CA GLN A 45 -28.20 86.06 3.49
C GLN A 45 -27.90 84.84 2.63
N THR A 46 -27.89 84.98 1.29
CA THR A 46 -27.54 83.85 0.39
C THR A 46 -26.14 83.33 0.60
N ARG A 47 -25.17 84.24 0.79
CA ARG A 47 -23.77 83.87 1.10
C ARG A 47 -23.66 83.16 2.44
N GLU A 48 -24.34 83.68 3.46
CA GLU A 48 -24.31 83.05 4.82
C GLU A 48 -24.96 81.65 4.78
N SER A 49 -26.15 81.53 4.18
CA SER A 49 -26.83 80.24 4.00
C SER A 49 -26.01 79.19 3.20
N ALA A 50 -25.30 79.66 2.16
CA ALA A 50 -24.42 78.82 1.36
C ALA A 50 -23.22 78.32 2.21
N LYS A 51 -22.69 79.21 3.06
CA LYS A 51 -21.58 78.90 3.97
C LYS A 51 -22.03 77.90 5.04
N GLU A 52 -23.18 78.19 5.71
CA GLU A 52 -23.74 77.25 6.71
C GLU A 52 -24.05 75.90 6.12
N ALA A 53 -24.65 75.83 4.95
CA ALA A 53 -24.92 74.56 4.27
C ALA A 53 -23.63 73.73 4.01
N PHE A 54 -22.55 74.41 3.66
CA PHE A 54 -21.24 73.73 3.45
C PHE A 54 -20.61 73.33 4.75
N GLU A 55 -20.67 74.14 5.79
CA GLU A 55 -20.17 73.75 7.13
C GLU A 55 -20.90 72.57 7.73
N GLN A 56 -22.19 72.39 7.38
CA GLN A 56 -22.99 71.20 7.76
C GLN A 56 -22.64 69.90 6.99
N ILE A 57 -21.98 69.99 5.83
CA ILE A 57 -21.50 68.84 5.12
C ILE A 57 -20.10 68.47 5.67
N ASP A 58 -20.05 67.64 6.66
CA ASP A 58 -18.80 67.15 7.19
C ASP A 58 -18.23 66.07 6.26
N LEU A 59 -17.53 66.54 5.22
CA LEU A 59 -16.85 65.66 4.24
C LEU A 59 -15.82 64.80 4.92
N SER A 60 -15.21 65.25 6.01
CA SER A 60 -14.18 64.50 6.72
C SER A 60 -14.83 63.28 7.47
N GLN A 61 -16.06 63.44 7.91
CA GLN A 61 -16.83 62.33 8.52
C GLN A 61 -17.20 61.28 7.49
N ILE A 62 -17.58 61.69 6.26
CA ILE A 62 -17.88 60.78 5.14
C ILE A 62 -16.63 60.05 4.68
N GLU A 63 -15.48 60.74 4.55
CA GLU A 63 -14.22 60.18 4.22
C GLU A 63 -13.77 59.12 5.26
N ASN A 64 -13.89 59.45 6.53
CA ASN A 64 -13.56 58.49 7.62
C ASN A 64 -14.50 57.27 7.59
N GLN A 65 -15.81 57.46 7.42
CA GLN A 65 -16.75 56.34 7.32
C GLN A 65 -16.47 55.44 6.11
N LEU A 66 -16.13 56.02 4.96
CA LEU A 66 -15.73 55.26 3.79
C LEU A 66 -14.42 54.50 4.01
N GLY A 67 -13.44 55.13 4.67
CA GLY A 67 -12.19 54.53 5.05
C GLY A 67 -12.40 53.32 5.97
N ASP A 68 -13.24 53.49 7.01
CA ASP A 68 -13.57 52.40 7.92
C ASP A 68 -14.30 51.23 7.22
N MET A 69 -15.27 51.57 6.34
CA MET A 69 -15.98 50.54 5.55
C MET A 69 -15.04 49.78 4.60
N LEU A 70 -14.09 50.45 3.94
CA LEU A 70 -13.09 49.82 3.10
C LEU A 70 -12.19 48.91 3.91
N SER A 71 -11.66 49.39 5.04
CA SER A 71 -10.80 48.62 5.94
C SER A 71 -11.54 47.39 6.48
N GLN A 72 -12.81 47.54 6.86
CA GLN A 72 -13.64 46.42 7.32
C GLN A 72 -13.87 45.41 6.19
N SER A 73 -14.18 45.89 4.97
CA SER A 73 -14.37 45.00 3.81
C SER A 73 -13.10 44.26 3.44
N GLU A 74 -11.91 44.91 3.49
CA GLU A 74 -10.63 44.25 3.27
C GLU A 74 -10.36 43.18 4.32
N SER A 75 -10.64 43.47 5.60
CA SER A 75 -10.49 42.49 6.68
C SER A 75 -11.45 41.29 6.50
N GLU A 76 -12.71 41.55 6.16
CA GLU A 76 -13.70 40.49 5.89
C GLU A 76 -13.32 39.64 4.68
N LEU A 77 -12.82 40.25 3.59
CA LEU A 77 -12.33 39.55 2.42
C LEU A 77 -11.08 38.72 2.74
N GLY A 78 -10.16 39.25 3.57
CA GLY A 78 -9.01 38.52 4.07
C GLY A 78 -9.41 37.26 4.83
N SER A 79 -10.33 37.42 5.81
CA SER A 79 -10.88 36.32 6.60
C SER A 79 -11.62 35.28 5.71
N LEU A 80 -12.38 35.74 4.73
CA LEU A 80 -13.07 34.85 3.78
C LEU A 80 -12.06 34.04 2.96
N ASN A 81 -11.01 34.70 2.44
CA ASN A 81 -9.94 34.03 1.69
C ASN A 81 -9.22 32.96 2.53
N GLU A 82 -8.91 33.24 3.79
CA GLU A 82 -8.32 32.25 4.70
C GLU A 82 -9.26 31.07 4.93
N ARG A 83 -10.55 31.32 5.15
CA ARG A 83 -11.55 30.25 5.32
C ARG A 83 -11.71 29.40 4.06
N VAL A 84 -11.70 30.02 2.87
CA VAL A 84 -11.76 29.32 1.59
C VAL A 84 -10.49 28.48 1.41
N ALA A 85 -9.30 29.04 1.66
CA ALA A 85 -8.05 28.30 1.58
C ALA A 85 -8.01 27.11 2.55
N GLY A 86 -8.46 27.29 3.78
CA GLY A 86 -8.60 26.22 4.78
C GLY A 86 -9.58 25.13 4.35
N ALA A 87 -10.74 25.53 3.79
CA ALA A 87 -11.72 24.57 3.28
C ALA A 87 -11.18 23.79 2.06
N MET A 88 -10.46 24.45 1.16
CA MET A 88 -9.80 23.79 0.01
C MET A 88 -8.72 22.81 0.45
N SER A 89 -7.91 23.18 1.44
CA SER A 89 -6.92 22.28 2.02
C SER A 89 -7.57 21.05 2.65
N SER A 90 -8.64 21.24 3.42
CA SER A 90 -9.40 20.15 4.03
C SER A 90 -10.03 19.23 2.98
N LEU A 91 -10.61 19.80 1.90
CA LEU A 91 -11.15 19.04 0.79
C LEU A 91 -10.06 18.20 0.09
N THR A 92 -8.89 18.78 -0.13
CA THR A 92 -7.75 18.06 -0.73
C THR A 92 -7.32 16.91 0.16
N GLY A 93 -7.25 17.09 1.48
CA GLY A 93 -6.97 16.04 2.44
C GLY A 93 -8.02 14.93 2.44
N LEU A 94 -9.32 15.30 2.40
CA LEU A 94 -10.40 14.32 2.31
C LEU A 94 -10.38 13.52 1.00
N LEU A 95 -10.08 14.18 -0.13
CA LEU A 95 -9.92 13.49 -1.42
C LEU A 95 -8.75 12.52 -1.41
N GLY A 96 -7.63 12.89 -0.78
CA GLY A 96 -6.50 11.99 -0.54
C GLY A 96 -6.92 10.75 0.26
N SER A 97 -7.53 10.96 1.42
CA SER A 97 -8.02 9.86 2.26
C SER A 97 -9.06 8.98 1.54
N MET A 98 -9.94 9.57 0.73
CA MET A 98 -10.91 8.83 -0.07
C MET A 98 -10.22 7.97 -1.14
N HIS A 99 -9.17 8.50 -1.77
CA HIS A 99 -8.37 7.73 -2.73
C HIS A 99 -7.70 6.54 -2.05
N ASP A 100 -7.09 6.75 -0.89
CA ASP A 100 -6.44 5.68 -0.12
C ASP A 100 -7.44 4.59 0.31
N HIS A 101 -8.61 4.98 0.80
CA HIS A 101 -9.68 4.03 1.13
C HIS A 101 -10.20 3.25 -0.08
N LEU A 102 -10.34 3.89 -1.24
CA LEU A 102 -10.74 3.20 -2.47
C LEU A 102 -9.69 2.16 -2.88
N GLN A 103 -8.41 2.48 -2.76
CA GLN A 103 -7.33 1.53 -3.02
C GLN A 103 -7.34 0.36 -2.04
N GLU A 104 -7.56 0.62 -0.75
CA GLU A 104 -7.71 -0.43 0.27
C GLU A 104 -8.91 -1.34 -0.03
N ILE A 105 -10.06 -0.76 -0.39
CA ILE A 105 -11.25 -1.51 -0.80
C ILE A 105 -10.95 -2.38 -2.02
N GLU A 106 -10.24 -1.87 -3.03
CA GLU A 106 -9.88 -2.65 -4.21
C GLU A 106 -8.94 -3.81 -3.85
N SER A 107 -7.96 -3.58 -2.96
CA SER A 107 -7.09 -4.64 -2.44
C SER A 107 -7.88 -5.72 -1.71
N ASN A 108 -8.73 -5.30 -0.77
CA ASN A 108 -9.57 -6.21 -0.01
C ASN A 108 -10.52 -7.01 -0.92
N ASN A 109 -11.09 -6.39 -1.95
CA ASN A 109 -11.93 -7.09 -2.93
C ASN A 109 -11.16 -8.17 -3.70
N ARG A 110 -9.89 -7.93 -4.06
CA ARG A 110 -9.04 -8.95 -4.70
C ARG A 110 -8.80 -10.14 -3.77
N VAL A 111 -8.48 -9.88 -2.50
CA VAL A 111 -8.30 -10.94 -1.49
C VAL A 111 -9.61 -11.72 -1.27
N ILE A 112 -10.75 -11.03 -1.16
CA ILE A 112 -12.05 -11.67 -1.02
C ILE A 112 -12.36 -12.57 -2.24
N GLN A 113 -12.14 -12.08 -3.46
CA GLN A 113 -12.36 -12.87 -4.68
C GLN A 113 -11.46 -14.10 -4.72
N ALA A 114 -10.18 -13.97 -4.35
CA ALA A 114 -9.27 -15.09 -4.26
C ALA A 114 -9.74 -16.12 -3.21
N THR A 115 -10.12 -15.66 -2.03
CA THR A 115 -10.62 -16.51 -0.95
C THR A 115 -11.90 -17.25 -1.34
N VAL A 116 -12.83 -16.57 -2.03
CA VAL A 116 -14.07 -17.20 -2.54
C VAL A 116 -13.74 -18.29 -3.57
N LYS A 117 -12.80 -18.04 -4.50
CA LYS A 117 -12.35 -19.05 -5.47
C LYS A 117 -11.75 -20.27 -4.79
N LEU A 118 -10.84 -20.06 -3.82
CA LEU A 118 -10.23 -21.14 -3.04
C LEU A 118 -11.27 -21.93 -2.25
N SER A 119 -12.20 -21.24 -1.59
CA SER A 119 -13.30 -21.86 -0.85
C SER A 119 -14.20 -22.71 -1.76
N ASP A 120 -14.55 -22.22 -2.96
CA ASP A 120 -15.35 -22.97 -3.93
C ASP A 120 -14.63 -24.22 -4.46
N THR A 121 -13.32 -24.10 -4.68
CA THR A 121 -12.46 -25.23 -5.07
C THR A 121 -12.39 -26.26 -3.96
N THR A 122 -12.17 -25.83 -2.70
CA THR A 122 -12.15 -26.72 -1.53
C THR A 122 -13.48 -27.46 -1.36
N ARG A 123 -14.61 -26.72 -1.46
CA ARG A 123 -15.94 -27.31 -1.40
C ARG A 123 -16.15 -28.35 -2.49
N SER A 124 -15.73 -28.08 -3.72
CA SER A 124 -15.83 -29.03 -4.84
C SER A 124 -15.02 -30.30 -4.59
N ARG A 125 -13.80 -30.17 -4.03
CA ARG A 125 -12.98 -31.32 -3.64
C ARG A 125 -13.62 -32.14 -2.53
N MET A 126 -14.17 -31.48 -1.51
CA MET A 126 -14.92 -32.16 -0.46
C MET A 126 -16.13 -32.92 -1.01
N HIS A 127 -16.88 -32.29 -1.92
CA HIS A 127 -18.04 -32.95 -2.58
C HIS A 127 -17.59 -34.16 -3.39
N ASN A 128 -16.55 -34.01 -4.20
CA ASN A 128 -15.99 -35.11 -4.99
C ASN A 128 -15.48 -36.25 -4.10
N ARG A 129 -14.83 -35.94 -2.96
CA ARG A 129 -14.39 -36.96 -1.97
C ARG A 129 -15.59 -37.65 -1.33
N SER A 130 -16.63 -36.91 -1.00
CA SER A 130 -17.87 -37.48 -0.44
C SER A 130 -18.55 -38.42 -1.42
N ASP A 131 -18.71 -38.00 -2.68
CA ASP A 131 -19.29 -38.82 -3.74
C ASP A 131 -18.47 -40.08 -4.01
N TRP A 132 -17.15 -39.95 -3.98
CA TRP A 132 -16.25 -41.09 -4.11
C TRP A 132 -16.39 -42.04 -2.92
N THR A 133 -16.45 -41.51 -1.68
CA THR A 133 -16.63 -42.33 -0.47
C THR A 133 -17.96 -43.09 -0.49
N MET A 134 -19.03 -42.47 -0.96
CA MET A 134 -20.32 -43.14 -1.12
C MET A 134 -20.25 -44.25 -2.16
N ARG A 135 -19.70 -44.00 -3.34
CA ARG A 135 -19.48 -45.02 -4.37
C ARG A 135 -18.59 -46.15 -3.87
N LEU A 136 -17.50 -45.85 -3.18
CA LEU A 136 -16.67 -46.87 -2.55
C LEU A 136 -17.45 -47.72 -1.55
N GLY A 137 -18.32 -47.10 -0.76
CA GLY A 137 -19.21 -47.83 0.17
C GLY A 137 -20.19 -48.77 -0.55
N GLU A 138 -20.80 -48.32 -1.63
CA GLU A 138 -21.72 -49.13 -2.47
C GLU A 138 -20.98 -50.29 -3.14
N GLU A 139 -19.80 -50.04 -3.71
CA GLU A 139 -18.97 -51.08 -4.32
C GLU A 139 -18.49 -52.13 -3.29
N LEU A 140 -18.02 -51.66 -2.12
CA LEU A 140 -17.69 -52.54 -0.98
C LEU A 140 -18.84 -53.39 -0.53
N GLN A 141 -20.06 -52.81 -0.43
CA GLN A 141 -21.25 -53.52 -0.08
C GLN A 141 -21.62 -54.58 -1.16
N GLY A 142 -21.44 -54.21 -2.43
CA GLY A 142 -21.60 -55.13 -3.56
C GLY A 142 -20.61 -56.29 -3.50
N LEU A 143 -19.33 -56.02 -3.24
CA LEU A 143 -18.27 -57.03 -3.09
C LEU A 143 -18.51 -57.94 -1.90
N LEU A 144 -18.96 -57.41 -0.75
CA LEU A 144 -19.25 -58.18 0.46
C LEU A 144 -20.53 -59.03 0.33
N SER A 145 -21.50 -58.61 -0.50
CA SER A 145 -22.72 -59.35 -0.78
C SER A 145 -22.57 -60.41 -1.90
N SER A 146 -21.50 -60.28 -2.73
CA SER A 146 -21.14 -61.31 -3.69
C SER A 146 -20.26 -62.37 -3.06
N ASP A 147 -20.74 -63.58 -3.02
CA ASP A 147 -20.11 -64.82 -2.65
C ASP A 147 -18.81 -64.78 -1.82
N MET A 148 -18.91 -64.76 -0.49
CA MET A 148 -17.78 -64.76 0.45
C MET A 148 -16.88 -66.02 0.33
N GLU A 149 -17.15 -66.93 -0.58
CA GLU A 149 -16.35 -68.13 -0.81
C GLU A 149 -14.99 -67.84 -1.57
N GLN A 150 -14.81 -66.58 -2.08
CA GLN A 150 -13.57 -66.23 -2.79
C GLN A 150 -12.94 -64.95 -2.25
N PRO A 151 -12.16 -65.00 -1.16
CA PRO A 151 -11.47 -63.82 -0.60
C PRO A 151 -10.56 -63.11 -1.58
N ALA A 152 -9.99 -63.82 -2.56
CA ALA A 152 -9.11 -63.26 -3.56
C ALA A 152 -9.82 -62.29 -4.53
N SER A 153 -11.12 -62.50 -4.85
CA SER A 153 -11.89 -61.59 -5.70
C SER A 153 -12.23 -60.27 -4.98
N VAL A 154 -12.50 -60.35 -3.68
CA VAL A 154 -12.75 -59.18 -2.83
C VAL A 154 -11.46 -58.35 -2.74
N LEU A 155 -10.29 -58.95 -2.50
CA LEU A 155 -9.02 -58.28 -2.46
C LEU A 155 -8.62 -57.64 -3.82
N SER A 156 -8.94 -58.33 -4.93
CA SER A 156 -8.74 -57.78 -6.27
C SER A 156 -9.63 -56.56 -6.53
N GLY A 157 -10.93 -56.63 -6.14
CA GLY A 157 -11.86 -55.52 -6.23
C GLY A 157 -11.38 -54.29 -5.43
N PHE A 158 -10.87 -54.49 -4.22
CA PHE A 158 -10.24 -53.43 -3.45
C PHE A 158 -9.04 -52.83 -4.13
N SER A 159 -8.18 -53.64 -4.74
CA SER A 159 -6.99 -53.16 -5.49
C SER A 159 -7.41 -52.30 -6.68
N ASP A 160 -8.49 -52.65 -7.38
CA ASP A 160 -8.98 -51.90 -8.52
C ASP A 160 -9.67 -50.58 -8.10
N LEU A 161 -10.38 -50.57 -7.00
CA LEU A 161 -10.93 -49.33 -6.42
C LEU A 161 -9.84 -48.34 -6.00
N ARG A 162 -8.68 -48.83 -5.54
CA ARG A 162 -7.51 -47.99 -5.19
C ARG A 162 -6.86 -47.28 -6.39
N LYS A 163 -7.15 -47.71 -7.61
CA LYS A 163 -6.65 -47.04 -8.83
C LYS A 163 -7.50 -45.86 -9.23
N THR A 164 -8.57 -45.53 -8.51
CA THR A 164 -9.41 -44.39 -8.79
C THR A 164 -8.72 -43.09 -8.40
N GLU A 165 -8.96 -42.05 -9.16
CA GLU A 165 -8.32 -40.73 -9.03
C GLU A 165 -8.46 -40.03 -7.64
N TYR A 166 -9.45 -40.47 -6.85
CA TYR A 166 -9.83 -39.87 -5.56
C TYR A 166 -9.31 -40.60 -4.33
N ILE A 167 -8.70 -41.74 -4.48
CA ILE A 167 -8.04 -42.40 -3.36
C ILE A 167 -6.72 -41.63 -3.13
N PRO A 168 -6.50 -40.98 -1.97
CA PRO A 168 -5.17 -40.54 -1.61
C PRO A 168 -4.32 -41.80 -1.69
N ALA A 169 -3.40 -41.86 -2.63
CA ALA A 169 -2.51 -42.98 -2.76
C ALA A 169 -1.75 -43.10 -1.44
N GLY A 170 -2.15 -44.01 -0.57
CA GLY A 170 -1.29 -44.35 0.55
C GLY A 170 0.03 -44.73 -0.05
N HIS A 171 1.05 -43.90 0.17
CA HIS A 171 2.44 -44.11 -0.23
C HIS A 171 2.83 -43.91 -1.71
N GLU A 172 2.00 -43.30 -2.57
CA GLU A 172 2.51 -42.83 -3.85
C GLU A 172 3.46 -41.65 -3.66
N ASP A 173 4.67 -41.86 -4.12
CA ASP A 173 5.73 -40.86 -4.13
C ASP A 173 5.31 -39.66 -4.99
N HIS A 174 5.14 -38.50 -4.35
CA HIS A 174 4.70 -37.26 -5.04
C HIS A 174 5.71 -36.87 -6.12
N LEU A 175 7.01 -37.01 -5.87
CA LEU A 175 8.06 -36.75 -6.87
C LEU A 175 7.92 -37.68 -8.09
N ALA A 176 7.56 -38.95 -7.88
CA ALA A 176 7.31 -39.87 -8.99
C ALA A 176 6.12 -39.43 -9.84
N ARG A 177 5.06 -38.93 -9.22
CA ARG A 177 3.89 -38.36 -9.93
C ARG A 177 4.27 -37.12 -10.75
N ILE A 178 5.10 -36.21 -10.19
CA ILE A 178 5.62 -35.03 -10.90
C ILE A 178 6.41 -35.45 -12.13
N ARG A 179 7.34 -36.40 -11.97
CA ARG A 179 8.17 -36.94 -13.09
C ARG A 179 7.31 -37.63 -14.15
N ALA A 180 6.34 -38.44 -13.75
CA ALA A 180 5.43 -39.13 -14.69
C ALA A 180 4.54 -38.14 -15.46
N ARG A 181 4.09 -37.06 -14.81
CA ARG A 181 3.32 -35.99 -15.43
C ARG A 181 4.15 -35.11 -16.34
N GLY A 182 5.47 -35.05 -16.12
CA GLY A 182 6.41 -34.18 -16.86
C GLY A 182 6.27 -32.69 -16.53
N GLU A 183 5.65 -32.35 -15.40
CA GLU A 183 5.37 -30.97 -14.98
C GLU A 183 5.43 -30.83 -13.48
N ILE A 184 6.06 -29.74 -12.99
CA ILE A 184 5.99 -29.28 -11.61
C ILE A 184 5.20 -27.97 -11.54
N ARG A 185 4.27 -27.89 -10.59
CA ARG A 185 3.39 -26.73 -10.35
C ARG A 185 3.83 -26.01 -9.11
N VAL A 186 4.18 -24.74 -9.29
CA VAL A 186 4.79 -23.90 -8.26
C VAL A 186 3.85 -22.78 -7.86
N ALA A 187 3.42 -22.74 -6.60
CA ALA A 187 2.67 -21.61 -6.05
C ALA A 187 3.63 -20.43 -5.82
N ILE A 188 3.28 -19.27 -6.35
CA ILE A 188 4.15 -18.10 -6.32
C ILE A 188 3.35 -16.78 -6.32
N GLU A 189 3.83 -15.77 -5.59
CA GLU A 189 3.29 -14.39 -5.63
C GLU A 189 3.83 -13.65 -6.87
N PRO A 190 2.98 -13.10 -7.77
CA PRO A 190 3.45 -12.47 -9.00
C PRO A 190 3.79 -10.97 -8.86
N LYS A 191 3.85 -10.41 -7.65
CA LYS A 191 4.03 -8.96 -7.43
C LYS A 191 5.21 -8.60 -6.54
N PHE A 192 6.01 -9.57 -6.12
CA PHE A 192 7.25 -9.33 -5.41
C PHE A 192 8.35 -8.89 -6.37
N VAL A 193 8.51 -7.58 -6.53
CA VAL A 193 9.55 -7.01 -7.40
C VAL A 193 10.93 -7.50 -6.99
N GLY A 194 11.71 -8.02 -7.95
CA GLY A 194 13.03 -8.63 -7.71
C GLY A 194 12.98 -10.11 -7.34
N VAL A 195 11.90 -10.59 -6.73
CA VAL A 195 11.74 -11.97 -6.26
C VAL A 195 10.88 -12.79 -7.24
N SER A 196 9.68 -12.32 -7.53
CA SER A 196 8.76 -12.94 -8.50
C SER A 196 7.75 -11.90 -8.99
N PHE A 197 7.93 -11.42 -10.22
CA PHE A 197 7.11 -10.34 -10.77
C PHE A 197 7.08 -10.34 -12.30
N HIS A 198 6.07 -9.68 -12.86
CA HIS A 198 6.01 -9.37 -14.29
C HIS A 198 6.61 -7.99 -14.57
N ALA A 199 7.38 -7.86 -15.65
CA ALA A 199 7.85 -6.55 -16.09
C ALA A 199 6.68 -5.63 -16.48
N GLN A 200 6.92 -4.32 -16.50
CA GLN A 200 5.91 -3.36 -16.98
C GLN A 200 5.52 -3.69 -18.43
N GLY A 201 4.21 -3.85 -18.66
CA GLY A 201 3.66 -4.24 -19.96
C GLY A 201 3.35 -5.74 -20.10
N GLY A 202 3.54 -6.54 -19.07
CA GLY A 202 3.33 -7.99 -19.08
C GLY A 202 4.57 -8.76 -19.54
N GLY A 203 4.43 -10.05 -19.76
CA GLY A 203 5.53 -10.95 -20.14
C GLY A 203 5.62 -12.15 -19.20
N GLU A 204 6.71 -12.91 -19.30
CA GLU A 204 6.96 -14.04 -18.41
C GLU A 204 7.25 -13.54 -16.98
N LEU A 205 6.85 -14.35 -15.99
CA LEU A 205 7.21 -14.13 -14.60
C LEU A 205 8.74 -14.20 -14.47
N GLN A 206 9.35 -13.23 -13.82
CA GLN A 206 10.80 -13.14 -13.63
C GLN A 206 11.12 -12.83 -12.16
N GLY A 207 12.39 -12.96 -11.79
CA GLY A 207 12.86 -12.69 -10.44
C GLY A 207 13.59 -13.89 -9.85
N PHE A 208 14.18 -13.70 -8.69
CA PHE A 208 15.04 -14.71 -8.07
C PHE A 208 14.32 -16.05 -7.86
N ASP A 209 13.12 -16.04 -7.27
CA ASP A 209 12.37 -17.26 -6.99
C ASP A 209 11.83 -17.93 -8.25
N ALA A 210 11.39 -17.13 -9.23
CA ALA A 210 10.97 -17.64 -10.52
C ALA A 210 12.10 -18.36 -11.25
N ASP A 211 13.32 -17.81 -11.21
CA ASP A 211 14.49 -18.42 -11.83
C ASP A 211 14.97 -19.66 -11.06
N MET A 212 14.93 -19.64 -9.71
CA MET A 212 15.21 -20.80 -8.88
C MET A 212 14.25 -21.96 -9.13
N ALA A 213 12.96 -21.69 -9.22
CA ALA A 213 11.94 -22.69 -9.53
C ALA A 213 12.13 -23.30 -10.94
N ARG A 214 12.48 -22.48 -11.93
CA ARG A 214 12.83 -22.97 -13.28
C ARG A 214 14.07 -23.84 -13.28
N ALA A 215 15.12 -23.43 -12.54
CA ALA A 215 16.35 -24.21 -12.40
C ALA A 215 16.05 -25.57 -11.73
N PHE A 216 15.20 -25.62 -10.73
CA PHE A 216 14.76 -26.88 -10.10
C PHE A 216 13.96 -27.76 -11.08
N ALA A 217 13.03 -27.18 -11.82
CA ALA A 217 12.28 -27.93 -12.83
C ALA A 217 13.21 -28.50 -13.93
N HIS A 218 14.21 -27.74 -14.34
CA HIS A 218 15.25 -28.20 -15.28
C HIS A 218 16.08 -29.33 -14.68
N TYR A 219 16.48 -29.24 -13.44
CA TYR A 219 17.18 -30.30 -12.69
C TYR A 219 16.37 -31.59 -12.65
N LEU A 220 15.04 -31.49 -12.46
CA LEU A 220 14.13 -32.64 -12.50
C LEU A 220 13.84 -33.17 -13.91
N GLY A 221 14.18 -32.41 -14.97
CA GLY A 221 13.83 -32.73 -16.35
C GLY A 221 12.33 -32.58 -16.66
N VAL A 222 11.62 -31.66 -16.00
CA VAL A 222 10.19 -31.41 -16.17
C VAL A 222 9.90 -29.95 -16.49
N LYS A 223 8.69 -29.66 -16.99
CA LYS A 223 8.20 -28.30 -17.22
C LYS A 223 7.91 -27.60 -15.89
N CYS A 224 8.27 -26.32 -15.74
CA CYS A 224 7.84 -25.45 -14.64
C CYS A 224 6.55 -24.72 -15.03
N THR A 225 5.51 -24.84 -14.20
CA THR A 225 4.25 -24.11 -14.35
C THR A 225 3.96 -23.35 -13.08
N PHE A 226 3.84 -22.02 -13.19
CA PHE A 226 3.52 -21.16 -12.05
C PHE A 226 2.01 -21.08 -11.84
N ILE A 227 1.59 -21.20 -10.57
CA ILE A 227 0.24 -20.89 -10.10
C ILE A 227 0.36 -19.58 -9.31
N GLU A 228 0.04 -18.49 -10.00
CA GLU A 228 0.22 -17.14 -9.49
C GLU A 228 -0.95 -16.73 -8.59
N HIS A 229 -0.63 -16.35 -7.33
CA HIS A 229 -1.64 -15.95 -6.36
C HIS A 229 -1.05 -15.00 -5.31
N PRO A 230 -1.87 -14.18 -4.61
CA PRO A 230 -1.38 -13.41 -3.47
C PRO A 230 -0.64 -14.28 -2.45
N TRP A 231 0.45 -13.77 -1.90
CA TRP A 231 1.41 -14.51 -1.07
C TRP A 231 0.77 -15.23 0.12
N ASP A 232 -0.10 -14.53 0.84
CA ASP A 232 -0.82 -15.04 2.00
C ASP A 232 -1.79 -16.21 1.69
N LEU A 233 -2.07 -16.45 0.42
CA LEU A 233 -2.91 -17.55 -0.05
C LEU A 233 -2.12 -18.66 -0.78
N CYS A 234 -0.82 -18.46 -1.04
CA CYS A 234 0.01 -19.43 -1.77
C CYS A 234 0.10 -20.78 -1.05
N THR A 235 0.12 -20.80 0.29
CA THR A 235 0.15 -22.04 1.07
C THR A 235 -1.10 -22.90 0.87
N GLN A 236 -2.27 -22.27 0.69
CA GLN A 236 -3.54 -22.96 0.45
C GLN A 236 -3.60 -23.62 -0.93
N LEU A 237 -2.80 -23.13 -1.88
CA LEU A 237 -2.69 -23.73 -3.21
C LEU A 237 -2.07 -25.14 -3.20
N LEU A 238 -1.42 -25.53 -2.12
CA LEU A 238 -0.92 -26.89 -1.93
C LEU A 238 -2.06 -27.88 -1.60
N ASP A 239 -3.21 -27.39 -1.12
CA ASP A 239 -4.40 -28.20 -0.85
C ASP A 239 -5.40 -28.20 -1.99
N CYS A 240 -5.50 -27.08 -2.71
CA CYS A 240 -6.50 -26.88 -3.75
C CYS A 240 -5.93 -26.02 -4.90
N GLY A 241 -6.46 -26.14 -6.11
CA GLY A 241 -6.11 -25.24 -7.21
C GLY A 241 -6.60 -23.81 -6.99
N ALA A 242 -6.10 -22.87 -7.77
CA ALA A 242 -6.50 -21.46 -7.71
C ALA A 242 -7.96 -21.24 -8.12
N ALA A 243 -8.52 -22.12 -8.94
CA ALA A 243 -9.91 -22.10 -9.36
C ALA A 243 -10.52 -23.51 -9.32
N ARG A 244 -11.86 -23.55 -9.43
CA ARG A 244 -12.60 -24.82 -9.44
C ARG A 244 -12.16 -25.72 -10.60
N GLY A 245 -11.76 -26.94 -10.27
CA GLY A 245 -11.30 -27.94 -11.25
C GLY A 245 -9.84 -27.79 -11.66
N GLU A 246 -9.14 -26.79 -11.16
CA GLU A 246 -7.69 -26.69 -11.33
C GLU A 246 -6.96 -27.56 -10.29
N PRO A 247 -5.85 -28.18 -10.66
CA PRO A 247 -5.07 -28.98 -9.72
C PRO A 247 -4.30 -28.10 -8.73
N PRO A 248 -3.96 -28.64 -7.54
CA PRO A 248 -3.12 -27.94 -6.58
C PRO A 248 -1.69 -27.77 -7.09
N ALA A 249 -0.97 -26.86 -6.46
CA ALA A 249 0.48 -26.75 -6.59
C ALA A 249 1.17 -27.93 -5.91
N ASP A 250 2.34 -28.30 -6.39
CA ASP A 250 3.18 -29.34 -5.80
C ASP A 250 4.02 -28.79 -4.65
N LEU A 251 4.45 -27.52 -4.76
CA LEU A 251 5.23 -26.82 -3.75
C LEU A 251 4.99 -25.31 -3.85
N MET A 252 5.36 -24.58 -2.78
CA MET A 252 5.43 -23.13 -2.76
C MET A 252 6.88 -22.68 -2.82
N TRP A 253 7.20 -21.85 -3.82
CA TRP A 253 8.51 -21.20 -3.97
C TRP A 253 8.28 -19.70 -4.12
N SER A 254 8.17 -18.99 -3.02
CA SER A 254 7.76 -17.59 -3.02
C SER A 254 8.14 -16.88 -1.72
N ALA A 255 9.43 -16.55 -1.57
CA ALA A 255 9.93 -15.78 -0.42
C ALA A 255 9.35 -16.27 0.92
N LEU A 256 9.37 -17.59 1.15
CA LEU A 256 8.71 -18.21 2.28
C LEU A 256 9.70 -18.36 3.45
N PRO A 257 9.58 -17.55 4.53
CA PRO A 257 10.34 -17.78 5.75
C PRO A 257 9.77 -19.00 6.49
N PRO A 258 10.61 -19.85 7.09
CA PRO A 258 10.11 -20.92 7.94
C PRO A 258 9.48 -20.33 9.20
N ASP A 259 8.27 -20.78 9.56
CA ASP A 259 7.57 -20.35 10.77
C ASP A 259 6.75 -21.50 11.36
N PRO A 260 6.78 -21.73 12.67
CA PRO A 260 5.98 -22.76 13.33
C PRO A 260 4.48 -22.58 13.20
N GLY A 261 4.00 -21.38 12.85
CA GLY A 261 2.60 -21.11 12.61
C GLY A 261 2.04 -21.78 11.34
N TYR A 262 2.91 -22.28 10.45
CA TYR A 262 2.50 -23.07 9.29
C TYR A 262 2.49 -24.56 9.63
N GLU A 263 1.52 -25.00 10.43
CA GLU A 263 1.44 -26.37 10.98
C GLU A 263 1.36 -27.47 9.90
N ASP A 264 0.78 -27.12 8.73
CA ASP A 264 0.57 -28.07 7.62
C ASP A 264 1.70 -28.08 6.59
N LEU A 265 2.79 -27.32 6.82
CA LEU A 265 3.91 -27.22 5.91
C LEU A 265 5.16 -27.88 6.47
N ALA A 266 5.95 -28.46 5.57
CA ALA A 266 7.33 -28.84 5.81
C ALA A 266 8.23 -27.98 4.91
N PHE A 267 9.36 -27.54 5.47
CA PHE A 267 10.25 -26.58 4.87
C PHE A 267 11.56 -27.23 4.41
N SER A 268 12.06 -26.74 3.27
CA SER A 268 13.38 -27.11 2.78
C SER A 268 14.50 -26.48 3.63
N GLU A 269 15.74 -26.87 3.35
CA GLU A 269 16.90 -26.04 3.70
C GLU A 269 16.78 -24.68 3.00
N PRO A 270 17.36 -23.61 3.57
CA PRO A 270 17.30 -22.29 2.96
C PRO A 270 17.99 -22.25 1.60
N TYR A 271 17.28 -21.75 0.61
CA TYR A 271 17.88 -21.46 -0.69
C TYR A 271 18.47 -20.05 -0.77
N LEU A 272 18.08 -19.13 0.14
CA LEU A 272 18.61 -17.77 0.22
C LEU A 272 18.72 -17.32 1.68
N PHE A 273 19.85 -16.69 2.03
CA PHE A 273 20.01 -15.91 3.25
C PHE A 273 20.07 -14.42 2.91
N LEU A 274 19.42 -13.58 3.70
CA LEU A 274 19.22 -12.17 3.37
C LEU A 274 19.08 -11.30 4.62
N PRO A 275 19.49 -10.01 4.57
CA PRO A 275 19.21 -9.08 5.64
C PRO A 275 17.79 -8.52 5.53
N TYR A 276 17.19 -8.21 6.67
CA TYR A 276 15.97 -7.41 6.78
C TYR A 276 16.36 -5.95 6.96
N VAL A 277 16.01 -5.09 6.01
CA VAL A 277 16.59 -3.74 5.89
C VAL A 277 15.54 -2.64 5.99
N LEU A 278 15.99 -1.41 6.21
CA LEU A 278 15.19 -0.20 6.00
C LEU A 278 15.42 0.36 4.61
N ALA A 279 14.35 0.58 3.86
CA ALA A 279 14.34 1.37 2.64
C ALA A 279 13.82 2.79 2.94
N ARG A 280 14.36 3.79 2.22
CA ARG A 280 13.98 5.20 2.33
C ARG A 280 13.99 5.87 0.95
N ARG A 281 13.42 7.05 0.86
CA ARG A 281 13.62 7.88 -0.34
C ARG A 281 15.09 8.26 -0.46
N LYS A 282 15.58 8.27 -1.69
CA LYS A 282 16.99 8.59 -1.95
C LYS A 282 17.35 9.99 -1.45
N GLY A 283 18.41 10.05 -0.64
CA GLY A 283 18.89 11.30 -0.03
C GLY A 283 18.08 11.81 1.16
N ASP A 284 17.13 11.04 1.67
CA ASP A 284 16.41 11.38 2.89
C ASP A 284 17.26 11.08 4.14
N GLU A 285 18.09 12.03 4.53
CA GLU A 285 18.98 11.90 5.69
C GLU A 285 18.22 11.89 7.03
N SER A 286 16.91 12.13 7.04
CA SER A 286 16.08 12.01 8.27
C SER A 286 15.94 10.57 8.73
N ILE A 287 16.13 9.58 7.84
CA ILE A 287 16.07 8.14 8.11
C ILE A 287 17.48 7.55 8.01
N GLN A 288 18.09 7.25 9.16
CA GLN A 288 19.46 6.71 9.25
C GLN A 288 19.53 5.33 9.91
N GLY A 289 18.41 4.82 10.42
CA GLY A 289 18.28 3.55 11.11
C GLY A 289 17.10 3.55 12.07
N VAL A 290 16.98 2.52 12.89
CA VAL A 290 15.86 2.31 13.82
C VAL A 290 15.60 3.54 14.70
N HIS A 291 16.66 4.17 15.24
CA HIS A 291 16.51 5.32 16.16
C HIS A 291 15.86 6.55 15.53
N SER A 292 15.98 6.70 14.21
CA SER A 292 15.39 7.83 13.48
C SER A 292 13.91 7.67 13.15
N LEU A 293 13.31 6.51 13.48
CA LEU A 293 11.92 6.20 13.19
C LEU A 293 10.93 6.71 14.25
N ALA A 294 11.41 7.39 15.31
CA ALA A 294 10.53 7.96 16.33
C ALA A 294 9.51 8.93 15.73
N GLY A 295 8.21 8.66 15.96
CA GLY A 295 7.10 9.44 15.42
C GLY A 295 6.87 9.32 13.91
N LYS A 296 7.64 8.48 13.18
CA LYS A 296 7.54 8.26 11.74
C LYS A 296 6.49 7.21 11.40
N VAL A 297 6.01 7.24 10.17
CA VAL A 297 5.16 6.20 9.59
C VAL A 297 6.05 5.17 8.91
N LEU A 298 6.05 3.95 9.43
CA LEU A 298 6.81 2.83 8.89
C LEU A 298 5.89 1.92 8.06
N GLY A 299 6.31 1.55 6.86
CA GLY A 299 5.70 0.48 6.07
C GLY A 299 6.36 -0.86 6.36
N CYS A 300 5.59 -1.95 6.30
CA CYS A 300 6.12 -3.32 6.29
C CYS A 300 5.16 -4.23 5.50
N ILE A 301 5.60 -5.45 5.21
CA ILE A 301 4.72 -6.50 4.67
C ILE A 301 3.87 -7.04 5.82
N ASN A 302 2.62 -7.40 5.54
CA ASN A 302 1.71 -8.01 6.52
C ASN A 302 2.09 -9.49 6.74
N ASP A 303 3.15 -9.69 7.50
CA ASP A 303 3.75 -10.97 7.81
C ASP A 303 4.08 -11.04 9.31
N PRO A 304 3.69 -12.12 10.02
CA PRO A 304 4.02 -12.34 11.44
C PRO A 304 5.53 -12.27 11.74
N ALA A 305 6.39 -12.79 10.87
CA ALA A 305 7.84 -12.74 11.02
C ALA A 305 8.38 -11.31 10.91
N ALA A 306 7.80 -10.48 10.00
CA ALA A 306 8.11 -9.05 9.91
C ALA A 306 7.77 -8.33 11.21
N PHE A 307 6.58 -8.57 11.77
CA PHE A 307 6.18 -7.94 13.05
C PHE A 307 7.10 -8.36 14.19
N ALA A 308 7.44 -9.63 14.30
CA ALA A 308 8.39 -10.13 15.32
C ALA A 308 9.75 -9.44 15.19
N THR A 309 10.30 -9.37 14.00
CA THR A 309 11.59 -8.70 13.74
C THR A 309 11.55 -7.20 14.13
N LEU A 310 10.49 -6.50 13.81
CA LEU A 310 10.33 -5.09 14.20
C LEU A 310 10.21 -4.93 15.72
N GLU A 311 9.50 -5.84 16.40
CA GLU A 311 9.39 -5.86 17.85
C GLU A 311 10.74 -6.10 18.54
N ASP A 312 11.53 -7.05 18.02
CA ASP A 312 12.86 -7.41 18.53
C ASP A 312 13.88 -6.30 18.28
N ALA A 313 13.76 -5.58 17.18
CA ALA A 313 14.52 -4.36 16.92
C ALA A 313 14.17 -3.21 17.90
N GLY A 314 13.14 -3.38 18.72
CA GLY A 314 12.71 -2.43 19.74
C GLY A 314 11.68 -1.42 19.24
N LEU A 315 11.07 -1.63 18.08
CA LEU A 315 10.02 -0.76 17.55
C LEU A 315 8.68 -1.05 18.25
N ARG A 316 7.96 0.01 18.54
CA ARG A 316 6.62 -0.06 19.12
C ARG A 316 5.65 0.78 18.30
N TRP A 317 4.45 0.25 18.14
CA TRP A 317 3.31 0.92 17.49
C TRP A 317 2.04 0.67 18.31
N ARG A 318 0.93 1.20 17.89
CA ARG A 318 -0.33 1.17 18.65
C ARG A 318 -0.70 -0.22 19.19
N ALA A 319 -0.53 -1.28 18.38
CA ALA A 319 -0.94 -2.64 18.75
C ALA A 319 -0.04 -3.29 19.82
N ASN A 320 1.26 -2.95 19.87
CA ASN A 320 2.24 -3.54 20.77
C ASN A 320 2.87 -2.54 21.77
N LYS A 321 2.29 -1.36 21.90
CA LYS A 321 2.81 -0.25 22.72
C LYS A 321 3.19 -0.65 24.15
N ASN A 322 2.44 -1.58 24.75
CA ASN A 322 2.62 -2.01 26.15
C ASN A 322 3.61 -3.19 26.30
N ARG A 323 4.17 -3.71 25.21
CA ARG A 323 5.16 -4.78 25.27
C ARG A 323 6.50 -4.25 25.78
N SER A 324 7.20 -5.05 26.58
CA SER A 324 8.52 -4.72 27.11
C SER A 324 9.58 -4.61 25.99
N GLY A 325 10.73 -4.00 26.28
CA GLY A 325 11.85 -3.90 25.34
C GLY A 325 11.68 -2.83 24.23
N GLY A 326 10.67 -1.96 24.32
CA GLY A 326 10.49 -0.85 23.38
C GLY A 326 11.63 0.17 23.50
N LYS A 327 12.21 0.58 22.36
CA LYS A 327 13.26 1.60 22.25
C LYS A 327 12.77 2.82 21.45
N VAL A 328 11.90 2.60 20.48
CA VAL A 328 11.40 3.63 19.56
C VAL A 328 9.90 3.46 19.36
N GLU A 329 9.12 4.51 19.59
CA GLU A 329 7.69 4.56 19.32
C GLU A 329 7.45 5.17 17.92
N LEU A 330 6.83 4.39 17.04
CA LEU A 330 6.42 4.83 15.70
C LEU A 330 5.21 5.75 15.78
N GLY A 331 5.09 6.69 14.86
CA GLY A 331 3.85 7.43 14.64
C GLY A 331 2.74 6.52 14.15
N ASN A 332 3.06 5.62 13.20
CA ASN A 332 2.16 4.56 12.74
C ASN A 332 2.96 3.41 12.12
N LEU A 333 2.33 2.23 12.01
CA LEU A 333 2.81 1.09 11.23
C LEU A 333 1.74 0.72 10.20
N LEU A 334 2.11 0.75 8.92
CA LEU A 334 1.25 0.34 7.81
C LEU A 334 1.73 -1.01 7.26
N ALA A 335 0.90 -2.04 7.45
CA ALA A 335 1.19 -3.40 6.99
C ALA A 335 0.49 -3.64 5.63
N TYR A 336 1.26 -3.96 4.61
CA TYR A 336 0.79 -4.12 3.23
C TYR A 336 0.54 -5.58 2.90
N THR A 337 -0.67 -5.89 2.47
CA THR A 337 -1.06 -7.21 1.94
C THR A 337 -0.89 -7.30 0.42
N ASP A 338 -0.92 -6.16 -0.28
CA ASP A 338 -0.69 -6.08 -1.73
C ASP A 338 0.71 -5.51 -2.02
N GLN A 339 1.58 -6.36 -2.53
CA GLN A 339 2.98 -6.04 -2.79
C GLN A 339 3.18 -5.04 -3.94
N SER A 340 2.17 -4.84 -4.79
CA SER A 340 2.27 -3.89 -5.91
C SER A 340 2.37 -2.43 -5.48
N TRP A 341 2.10 -2.11 -4.21
CA TRP A 341 2.03 -0.71 -3.74
C TRP A 341 3.18 -0.28 -2.85
N ILE A 342 3.99 -1.23 -2.37
CA ILE A 342 4.99 -0.94 -1.33
C ILE A 342 6.05 0.07 -1.79
N HIS A 343 6.53 -0.04 -3.03
CA HIS A 343 7.53 0.89 -3.57
C HIS A 343 6.95 2.28 -3.81
N ASP A 344 5.74 2.34 -4.38
CA ASP A 344 5.03 3.60 -4.60
C ASP A 344 4.66 4.30 -3.29
N ALA A 345 4.29 3.53 -2.25
CA ALA A 345 3.99 4.09 -0.95
C ALA A 345 5.19 4.84 -0.35
N LEU A 346 6.39 4.28 -0.50
CA LEU A 346 7.62 4.93 -0.07
C LEU A 346 8.00 6.10 -0.98
N ALA A 347 7.99 5.91 -2.30
CA ALA A 347 8.36 6.94 -3.27
C ALA A 347 7.46 8.17 -3.18
N LYS A 348 6.16 7.99 -2.96
CA LYS A 348 5.15 9.06 -2.83
C LYS A 348 5.03 9.63 -1.41
N GLY A 349 5.79 9.13 -0.44
CA GLY A 349 5.80 9.63 0.93
C GLY A 349 4.55 9.27 1.76
N VAL A 350 3.81 8.22 1.38
CA VAL A 350 2.73 7.64 2.21
C VAL A 350 3.32 7.04 3.49
N VAL A 351 4.51 6.46 3.37
CA VAL A 351 5.35 6.03 4.49
C VAL A 351 6.68 6.79 4.46
N ASP A 352 7.28 7.01 5.62
CA ASP A 352 8.58 7.68 5.74
C ASP A 352 9.74 6.72 5.44
N ALA A 353 9.59 5.46 5.84
CA ALA A 353 10.51 4.36 5.60
C ALA A 353 9.74 3.07 5.39
N PHE A 354 10.39 2.05 4.81
CA PHE A 354 9.84 0.72 4.64
C PHE A 354 10.81 -0.32 5.19
N ALA A 355 10.34 -1.19 6.09
CA ALA A 355 11.13 -2.30 6.61
C ALA A 355 10.79 -3.57 5.81
N VAL A 356 11.81 -4.23 5.26
CA VAL A 356 11.58 -5.27 4.25
C VAL A 356 12.81 -6.16 4.06
N ASP A 357 12.58 -7.32 3.51
CA ASP A 357 13.58 -8.24 2.99
C ASP A 357 14.33 -7.57 1.84
N LEU A 358 15.66 -7.55 1.91
CA LEU A 358 16.50 -6.85 0.92
C LEU A 358 16.13 -7.15 -0.55
N PRO A 359 15.90 -8.41 -0.97
CA PRO A 359 15.62 -8.72 -2.38
C PRO A 359 14.48 -7.90 -2.99
N ILE A 360 13.44 -7.62 -2.22
CA ILE A 360 12.25 -6.88 -2.67
C ILE A 360 12.59 -5.44 -3.07
N TYR A 361 13.53 -4.80 -2.38
CA TYR A 361 13.96 -3.44 -2.70
C TYR A 361 15.28 -3.38 -3.49
N TYR A 362 16.08 -4.46 -3.52
CA TYR A 362 17.37 -4.46 -4.21
C TYR A 362 17.22 -4.11 -5.69
N TRP A 363 16.42 -4.88 -6.42
CA TRP A 363 16.21 -4.62 -7.85
C TRP A 363 15.54 -3.25 -8.09
N ALA A 364 14.57 -2.87 -7.26
CA ALA A 364 13.89 -1.59 -7.37
C ALA A 364 14.84 -0.40 -7.22
N CYS A 365 15.83 -0.50 -6.36
CA CYS A 365 16.81 0.57 -6.11
C CYS A 365 18.01 0.55 -7.05
N GLN A 366 18.45 -0.64 -7.52
CA GLN A 366 19.72 -0.80 -8.23
C GLN A 366 19.57 -0.98 -9.75
N ASN A 367 18.43 -1.47 -10.23
CA ASN A 367 18.26 -1.72 -11.65
C ASN A 367 17.78 -0.47 -12.41
N PRO A 368 18.52 0.01 -13.46
CA PRO A 368 18.11 1.16 -14.26
C PRO A 368 16.76 1.02 -14.97
N GLN A 369 16.25 -0.20 -15.15
CA GLN A 369 14.93 -0.45 -15.73
C GLN A 369 13.79 -0.31 -14.70
N SER A 370 14.14 -0.18 -13.43
CA SER A 370 13.14 0.02 -12.38
C SER A 370 12.54 1.43 -12.45
N PRO A 371 11.21 1.58 -12.34
CA PRO A 371 10.59 2.90 -12.26
C PRO A 371 11.01 3.70 -11.01
N TRP A 372 11.51 3.03 -9.99
CA TRP A 372 11.96 3.65 -8.73
C TRP A 372 13.48 3.86 -8.66
N PHE A 373 14.21 3.47 -9.71
CA PHE A 373 15.66 3.71 -9.80
C PHE A 373 15.98 5.20 -9.61
N GLY A 374 16.90 5.49 -8.70
CA GLY A 374 17.27 6.87 -8.37
C GLY A 374 16.27 7.63 -7.47
N GLN A 375 15.10 7.04 -7.14
CA GLN A 375 14.13 7.60 -6.21
C GLN A 375 14.20 6.96 -4.82
N LEU A 376 14.54 5.68 -4.76
CA LEU A 376 14.61 4.90 -3.54
C LEU A 376 16.03 4.40 -3.29
N GLU A 377 16.35 4.15 -2.04
CA GLU A 377 17.57 3.49 -1.58
C GLU A 377 17.27 2.68 -0.31
N PHE A 378 18.10 1.70 -0.01
CA PHE A 378 18.04 0.95 1.24
C PHE A 378 19.29 1.17 2.07
N LEU A 379 19.16 1.08 3.38
CA LEU A 379 20.26 1.14 4.32
C LEU A 379 20.88 -0.27 4.44
N PRO A 380 22.21 -0.41 4.48
CA PRO A 380 22.87 -1.72 4.48
C PRO A 380 22.76 -2.45 5.82
N GLN A 381 22.24 -1.79 6.86
CA GLN A 381 22.15 -2.35 8.19
C GLN A 381 21.03 -3.38 8.27
N ASN A 382 21.35 -4.61 8.72
CA ASN A 382 20.35 -5.60 9.08
C ASN A 382 19.59 -5.16 10.33
N LEU A 383 18.27 -5.18 10.30
CA LEU A 383 17.40 -4.90 11.45
C LEU A 383 17.21 -6.10 12.36
N ALA A 384 17.32 -7.31 11.81
CA ALA A 384 17.24 -8.54 12.56
C ALA A 384 18.58 -8.86 13.25
N SER A 385 18.54 -9.67 14.31
CA SER A 385 19.74 -10.18 14.99
C SER A 385 20.56 -11.09 14.08
N ASP A 386 19.86 -11.87 13.26
CA ASP A 386 20.43 -12.85 12.33
C ASP A 386 19.95 -12.55 10.90
N LEU A 387 20.53 -13.24 9.91
CA LEU A 387 20.01 -13.18 8.56
C LEU A 387 18.67 -13.91 8.49
N TRP A 388 17.73 -13.34 7.75
CA TRP A 388 16.53 -14.05 7.35
C TRP A 388 16.86 -15.13 6.35
N GLU A 389 15.95 -16.08 6.21
CA GLU A 389 16.10 -17.20 5.29
C GLU A 389 14.80 -17.44 4.50
N TYR A 390 14.95 -17.75 3.21
CA TYR A 390 13.87 -18.21 2.38
C TYR A 390 13.99 -19.71 2.12
N THR A 391 12.86 -20.39 2.21
CA THR A 391 12.73 -21.83 2.06
C THR A 391 11.63 -22.19 1.06
N VAL A 392 11.61 -23.42 0.61
CA VAL A 392 10.53 -24.00 -0.20
C VAL A 392 9.59 -24.75 0.75
N GLY A 393 8.28 -24.49 0.61
CA GLY A 393 7.26 -25.18 1.38
C GLY A 393 6.60 -26.31 0.58
N VAL A 394 6.42 -27.47 1.23
CA VAL A 394 5.60 -28.58 0.76
C VAL A 394 4.59 -28.96 1.84
N LYS A 395 3.51 -29.68 1.50
CA LYS A 395 2.60 -30.22 2.55
C LYS A 395 3.33 -31.17 3.47
N ALA A 396 3.07 -31.07 4.78
CA ALA A 396 3.66 -31.91 5.83
C ALA A 396 3.08 -33.33 5.84
N GLU A 397 3.12 -33.99 4.70
CA GLU A 397 2.55 -35.33 4.46
C GLU A 397 3.66 -36.30 4.02
N ALA A 398 3.52 -37.58 4.39
CA ALA A 398 4.50 -38.63 4.11
C ALA A 398 4.88 -38.74 2.63
N GLU A 399 3.94 -38.55 1.72
CA GLU A 399 4.13 -38.61 0.26
C GLU A 399 5.09 -37.54 -0.30
N ASN A 400 5.27 -36.43 0.43
CA ASN A 400 6.14 -35.31 0.04
C ASN A 400 7.60 -35.48 0.53
N TYR A 401 7.94 -36.52 1.25
CA TYR A 401 9.30 -36.74 1.74
C TYR A 401 10.34 -36.75 0.61
N THR A 402 10.09 -37.52 -0.43
CA THR A 402 11.02 -37.65 -1.56
C THR A 402 11.14 -36.33 -2.36
N LEU A 403 10.04 -35.60 -2.51
CA LEU A 403 10.04 -34.26 -3.13
C LEU A 403 10.90 -33.29 -2.31
N LEU A 404 10.68 -33.18 -0.99
CA LEU A 404 11.43 -32.27 -0.13
C LEU A 404 12.91 -32.63 -0.08
N LYS A 405 13.24 -33.92 -0.04
CA LYS A 405 14.61 -34.43 -0.09
C LYS A 405 15.31 -34.04 -1.40
N GLU A 406 14.59 -34.13 -2.53
CA GLU A 406 15.15 -33.75 -3.83
C GLU A 406 15.33 -32.22 -3.96
N VAL A 407 14.38 -31.43 -3.41
CA VAL A 407 14.52 -29.96 -3.28
C VAL A 407 15.78 -29.61 -2.48
N ASN A 408 16.01 -30.26 -1.32
CA ASN A 408 17.19 -30.01 -0.51
C ASN A 408 18.49 -30.42 -1.22
N SER A 409 18.46 -31.53 -1.97
CA SER A 409 19.64 -31.98 -2.76
C SER A 409 19.97 -30.95 -3.85
N PHE A 410 18.97 -30.47 -4.56
CA PHE A 410 19.12 -29.40 -5.54
C PHE A 410 19.65 -28.11 -4.89
N ILE A 411 19.09 -27.67 -3.77
CA ILE A 411 19.52 -26.44 -3.09
C ILE A 411 21.02 -26.54 -2.70
N ARG A 412 21.45 -27.64 -2.10
CA ARG A 412 22.85 -27.85 -1.70
C ARG A 412 23.81 -27.81 -2.90
N GLU A 413 23.45 -28.44 -4.01
CA GLU A 413 24.25 -28.47 -5.23
C GLU A 413 24.25 -27.11 -5.94
N PHE A 414 23.07 -26.55 -6.18
CA PHE A 414 22.89 -25.35 -6.99
C PHE A 414 23.47 -24.09 -6.30
N ARG A 415 23.34 -23.96 -4.96
CA ARG A 415 23.93 -22.84 -4.22
C ARG A 415 25.46 -22.75 -4.31
N SER A 416 26.13 -23.86 -4.65
CA SER A 416 27.58 -23.90 -4.87
C SER A 416 27.99 -23.61 -6.30
N SER A 417 27.03 -23.35 -7.20
CA SER A 417 27.28 -23.17 -8.62
C SER A 417 27.53 -21.70 -9.00
N ALA A 418 28.25 -21.49 -10.11
CA ALA A 418 28.45 -20.17 -10.69
C ALA A 418 27.11 -19.55 -11.22
N GLU A 419 26.14 -20.40 -11.56
CA GLU A 419 24.82 -19.98 -11.99
C GLU A 419 24.03 -19.33 -10.85
N TYR A 420 24.06 -19.96 -9.68
CA TYR A 420 23.45 -19.38 -8.47
C TYR A 420 24.09 -18.03 -8.09
N ASP A 421 25.41 -17.91 -8.14
CA ASP A 421 26.12 -16.65 -7.91
C ASP A 421 25.71 -15.56 -8.92
N LYS A 422 25.45 -15.95 -10.16
CA LYS A 422 24.94 -15.02 -11.19
C LYS A 422 23.53 -14.54 -10.85
N LEU A 423 22.63 -15.43 -10.41
CA LEU A 423 21.29 -15.09 -9.98
C LEU A 423 21.32 -14.16 -8.77
N CYS A 424 22.15 -14.45 -7.78
CA CYS A 424 22.32 -13.57 -6.61
C CYS A 424 22.75 -12.16 -7.01
N ARG A 425 23.77 -12.02 -7.86
CA ARG A 425 24.24 -10.71 -8.34
C ARG A 425 23.16 -9.95 -9.12
N GLN A 426 22.32 -10.66 -9.84
CA GLN A 426 21.27 -10.05 -10.66
C GLN A 426 20.11 -9.53 -9.81
N TRP A 427 19.68 -10.28 -8.81
CA TRP A 427 18.42 -10.05 -8.12
C TRP A 427 18.54 -9.58 -6.68
N VAL A 428 19.60 -10.00 -5.96
CA VAL A 428 19.71 -9.79 -4.49
C VAL A 428 21.03 -9.15 -4.06
N GLY A 429 21.96 -8.98 -4.98
CA GLY A 429 23.26 -8.33 -4.76
C GLY A 429 24.39 -9.31 -4.53
N GLU A 430 24.36 -10.07 -3.47
CA GLU A 430 25.42 -11.00 -3.08
C GLU A 430 24.88 -12.34 -2.56
N ASN A 431 25.70 -13.36 -2.67
CA ASN A 431 25.42 -14.69 -2.11
C ASN A 431 25.86 -14.72 -0.65
N LEU A 432 24.91 -14.54 0.27
CA LEU A 432 25.16 -14.66 1.70
C LEU A 432 25.03 -16.11 2.16
N SER A 433 25.82 -16.49 3.16
CA SER A 433 25.78 -17.81 3.76
C SER A 433 25.93 -17.74 5.28
N VAL A 434 25.35 -18.71 5.96
CA VAL A 434 25.49 -18.90 7.41
C VAL A 434 26.29 -20.18 7.65
N SER A 435 27.38 -20.07 8.42
CA SER A 435 28.33 -21.18 8.64
C SER A 435 27.76 -22.34 9.48
N HIS A 436 26.78 -22.07 10.34
CA HIS A 436 26.16 -23.02 11.26
C HIS A 436 24.62 -22.87 11.26
N TRP A 437 24.02 -23.06 10.08
CA TRP A 437 22.58 -23.06 9.98
C TRP A 437 21.96 -24.28 10.70
N GLN A 438 20.87 -24.07 11.40
CA GLN A 438 20.06 -25.10 12.04
C GLN A 438 18.58 -24.86 11.71
N PRO A 439 17.78 -25.91 11.46
CA PRO A 439 16.34 -25.74 11.28
C PRO A 439 15.71 -25.04 12.48
N MET A 440 14.75 -24.16 12.20
CA MET A 440 14.00 -23.47 13.25
C MET A 440 13.24 -24.48 14.13
N ALA A 441 13.28 -24.28 15.44
CA ALA A 441 12.59 -25.16 16.38
C ALA A 441 11.06 -25.10 16.17
N GLY A 442 10.40 -26.25 16.14
CA GLY A 442 8.95 -26.35 15.95
C GLY A 442 8.49 -26.35 14.49
N VAL A 443 9.40 -26.24 13.53
CA VAL A 443 9.13 -26.30 12.10
C VAL A 443 9.34 -27.74 11.59
N ALA A 444 8.42 -28.25 10.78
CA ALA A 444 8.59 -29.55 10.12
C ALA A 444 9.61 -29.42 8.98
N ASP A 445 10.52 -30.37 8.88
CA ASP A 445 11.62 -30.44 7.92
C ASP A 445 11.68 -31.81 7.22
N GLU A 446 12.73 -32.03 6.42
CA GLU A 446 12.97 -33.32 5.75
C GLU A 446 12.99 -34.50 6.72
N LYS A 447 13.59 -34.33 7.92
CA LYS A 447 13.66 -35.40 8.94
C LYS A 447 12.27 -35.71 9.52
N SER A 448 11.44 -34.70 9.66
CA SER A 448 10.05 -34.85 10.10
C SER A 448 9.25 -35.67 9.09
N LEU A 449 9.36 -35.32 7.79
CA LEU A 449 8.70 -36.08 6.72
C LEU A 449 9.28 -37.49 6.56
N GLN A 450 10.59 -37.68 6.77
CA GLN A 450 11.18 -39.01 6.73
C GLN A 450 10.56 -39.95 7.77
N LYS A 451 10.36 -39.46 8.99
CA LYS A 451 9.72 -40.25 10.07
C LYS A 451 8.28 -40.63 9.70
N LEU A 452 7.52 -39.69 9.12
CA LEU A 452 6.16 -39.95 8.66
C LEU A 452 6.13 -40.98 7.53
N PHE A 453 7.07 -40.88 6.58
CA PHE A 453 7.23 -41.80 5.47
C PHE A 453 7.62 -43.21 5.91
N GLU A 454 8.55 -43.34 6.86
CA GLU A 454 8.95 -44.63 7.43
C GLU A 454 7.85 -45.28 8.25
N ALA A 455 7.06 -44.48 9.00
CA ALA A 455 5.92 -44.97 9.78
C ALA A 455 4.72 -45.38 8.91
N SER A 456 4.67 -44.93 7.68
CA SER A 456 3.58 -45.22 6.74
C SER A 456 3.84 -46.46 5.87
N ARG A 457 5.03 -47.01 5.88
CA ARG A 457 5.45 -48.27 5.22
C ARG A 457 5.32 -49.46 6.16
#